data_f4071987777aca7aff2f63c86df86e40
#
_entry.id   f4071987777aca7aff2f63c86df86e40
#
_cell.length_a   1.000
_cell.length_b   1.000
_cell.length_c   1.000
_cell.angle_alpha   90.00
_cell.angle_beta   90.00
_cell.angle_gamma   90.00
#
_symmetry.space_group_name_H-M   'P 1'
#
loop_
_entity.id
_entity.type
_entity.pdbx_description
1 polymer ?
#
loop_
_entity_poly.entity_id
_entity_poly.type
_entity_poly.pdbx_seq_one_letter_code
_entity_poly.pdbx_strand_id
1 'polypeptide(L)'
;MPLLQFDTTLSPSAEEKTALADRVTDLYTTEMETTAGHVAVTIRERDPADLHLGRAVDGPIVFLDAEIRRGRPFERKRAFALETMAYVCETFDVPEANAKVVFTEHPGEHMMGVDRVGGEWDGDEQGE
;
A
#
# COMPACT_ATOMS: atom_id res chain seq x y z
N MET A 1 -1.82 1.17 12.36
CA MET A 1 -3.06 0.68 11.69
C MET A 1 -3.18 1.20 10.27
N PRO A 2 -2.30 0.79 9.38
CA PRO A 2 -2.34 1.29 8.01
C PRO A 2 -3.51 0.73 7.23
N LEU A 3 -4.02 1.53 6.29
CA LEU A 3 -5.00 1.10 5.31
C LEU A 3 -4.39 1.28 3.94
N LEU A 4 -4.08 0.18 3.28
CA LEU A 4 -3.41 0.16 1.99
C LEU A 4 -4.44 -0.16 0.92
N GLN A 5 -4.78 0.82 0.10
CA GLN A 5 -5.89 0.73 -0.85
C GLN A 5 -5.36 0.74 -2.28
N PHE A 6 -5.53 -0.38 -2.97
CA PHE A 6 -5.18 -0.48 -4.38
C PHE A 6 -6.39 -0.20 -5.26
N ASP A 7 -6.19 0.60 -6.29
CA ASP A 7 -7.12 0.74 -7.40
C ASP A 7 -6.38 0.36 -8.67
N THR A 8 -6.96 -0.51 -9.49
CA THR A 8 -6.25 -1.03 -10.65
C THR A 8 -7.18 -1.41 -11.78
N THR A 9 -6.68 -1.28 -13.01
CA THR A 9 -7.36 -1.80 -14.20
C THR A 9 -7.03 -3.27 -14.48
N LEU A 10 -6.16 -3.87 -13.64
CA LEU A 10 -5.92 -5.32 -13.68
C LEU A 10 -7.18 -6.07 -13.24
N SER A 11 -7.26 -7.34 -13.63
CA SER A 11 -8.32 -8.25 -13.17
C SER A 11 -7.66 -9.47 -12.53
N PRO A 12 -7.04 -9.32 -11.35
CA PRO A 12 -6.32 -10.43 -10.73
C PRO A 12 -7.29 -11.50 -10.24
N SER A 13 -6.82 -12.75 -10.23
CA SER A 13 -7.55 -13.86 -9.64
C SER A 13 -7.61 -13.71 -8.11
N ALA A 14 -8.48 -14.47 -7.46
CA ALA A 14 -8.53 -14.50 -6.00
C ALA A 14 -7.18 -14.87 -5.38
N GLU A 15 -6.46 -15.82 -5.99
CA GLU A 15 -5.13 -16.22 -5.52
C GLU A 15 -4.11 -15.11 -5.68
N GLU A 16 -4.16 -14.40 -6.79
CA GLU A 16 -3.27 -13.26 -7.05
C GLU A 16 -3.54 -12.11 -6.08
N LYS A 17 -4.81 -11.86 -5.75
CA LYS A 17 -5.17 -10.85 -4.75
C LYS A 17 -4.65 -11.20 -3.37
N THR A 18 -4.78 -12.46 -2.97
CA THR A 18 -4.25 -12.94 -1.68
C THR A 18 -2.73 -12.80 -1.67
N ALA A 19 -2.05 -13.18 -2.73
CA ALA A 19 -0.59 -13.07 -2.81
C ALA A 19 -0.14 -11.60 -2.75
N LEU A 20 -0.86 -10.71 -3.42
CA LEU A 20 -0.57 -9.27 -3.37
C LEU A 20 -0.75 -8.74 -1.93
N ALA A 21 -1.87 -9.07 -1.28
CA ALA A 21 -2.13 -8.63 0.08
C ALA A 21 -1.05 -9.13 1.05
N ASP A 22 -0.66 -10.40 0.94
CA ASP A 22 0.38 -10.97 1.79
C ASP A 22 1.73 -10.31 1.54
N ARG A 23 2.07 -10.10 0.28
CA ARG A 23 3.36 -9.50 -0.07
C ARG A 23 3.46 -8.05 0.37
N VAL A 24 2.42 -7.24 0.14
CA VAL A 24 2.45 -5.83 0.53
C VAL A 24 2.45 -5.69 2.05
N THR A 25 1.79 -6.60 2.77
CA THR A 25 1.83 -6.64 4.23
C THR A 25 3.25 -6.91 4.71
N ASP A 26 3.94 -7.90 4.13
CA ASP A 26 5.33 -8.21 4.48
C ASP A 26 6.26 -7.03 4.20
N LEU A 27 6.11 -6.39 3.06
CA LEU A 27 6.91 -5.22 2.71
C LEU A 27 6.66 -4.07 3.69
N TYR A 28 5.38 -3.85 4.03
CA TYR A 28 5.03 -2.79 4.96
C TYR A 28 5.64 -3.04 6.34
N THR A 29 5.48 -4.24 6.89
CA THR A 29 5.99 -4.53 8.22
C THR A 29 7.51 -4.47 8.28
N THR A 30 8.19 -4.89 7.24
CA THR A 30 9.65 -4.86 7.17
C THR A 30 10.17 -3.43 7.04
N GLU A 31 9.69 -2.69 6.04
CA GLU A 31 10.22 -1.35 5.74
C GLU A 31 9.75 -0.30 6.73
N MET A 32 8.54 -0.45 7.25
CA MET A 32 7.94 0.51 8.17
C MET A 32 8.14 0.14 9.64
N GLU A 33 8.83 -0.96 9.91
CA GLU A 33 9.15 -1.45 11.26
C GLU A 33 7.92 -1.52 12.17
N THR A 34 6.99 -2.39 11.82
CA THR A 34 5.79 -2.62 12.61
C THR A 34 5.35 -4.08 12.46
N THR A 35 4.22 -4.43 13.05
CA THR A 35 3.68 -5.79 13.00
C THR A 35 2.47 -5.87 12.07
N ALA A 36 2.13 -7.10 11.66
CA ALA A 36 1.11 -7.33 10.65
C ALA A 36 -0.33 -7.24 11.17
N GLY A 37 -0.53 -7.28 12.49
CA GLY A 37 -1.86 -7.49 13.09
C GLY A 37 -2.94 -6.52 12.67
N HIS A 38 -2.59 -5.29 12.35
CA HIS A 38 -3.57 -4.26 11.99
C HIS A 38 -3.37 -3.71 10.59
N VAL A 39 -2.53 -4.35 9.76
CA VAL A 39 -2.39 -3.95 8.36
C VAL A 39 -3.64 -4.36 7.60
N ALA A 40 -4.32 -3.39 7.02
CA ALA A 40 -5.50 -3.63 6.20
C ALA A 40 -5.16 -3.38 4.73
N VAL A 41 -5.59 -4.28 3.85
CA VAL A 41 -5.37 -4.16 2.41
C VAL A 41 -6.71 -4.31 1.71
N THR A 42 -7.01 -3.40 0.80
CA THR A 42 -8.18 -3.52 -0.06
C THR A 42 -7.73 -3.39 -1.52
N ILE A 43 -8.39 -4.12 -2.40
CA ILE A 43 -8.07 -4.14 -3.82
C ILE A 43 -9.36 -3.88 -4.58
N ARG A 44 -9.39 -2.79 -5.36
CA ARG A 44 -10.56 -2.39 -6.12
C ARG A 44 -10.23 -2.45 -7.61
N GLU A 45 -10.96 -3.30 -8.30
CA GLU A 45 -10.86 -3.39 -9.76
C GLU A 45 -11.67 -2.28 -10.39
N ARG A 46 -11.06 -1.61 -11.38
CA ARG A 46 -11.70 -0.50 -12.09
C ARG A 46 -11.68 -0.79 -13.58
N ASP A 47 -12.70 -0.31 -14.28
CA ASP A 47 -12.69 -0.32 -15.74
C ASP A 47 -11.56 0.60 -16.24
N PRO A 48 -10.95 0.30 -17.41
CA PRO A 48 -9.93 1.19 -17.96
C PRO A 48 -10.39 2.63 -18.13
N ALA A 49 -11.68 2.87 -18.32
CA ALA A 49 -12.22 4.23 -18.44
C ALA A 49 -12.23 4.99 -17.12
N ASP A 50 -12.09 4.30 -15.99
CA ASP A 50 -12.22 4.89 -14.66
C ASP A 50 -10.88 5.32 -14.03
N LEU A 51 -9.75 4.87 -14.58
CA LEU A 51 -8.42 5.23 -14.08
C LEU A 51 -7.61 5.93 -15.17
N HIS A 52 -7.14 7.12 -14.83
CA HIS A 52 -6.33 7.92 -15.74
C HIS A 52 -5.08 8.43 -15.03
N LEU A 53 -3.94 8.31 -15.69
CA LEU A 53 -2.68 8.84 -15.20
C LEU A 53 -1.98 9.51 -16.37
N GLY A 54 -1.67 10.79 -16.24
CA GLY A 54 -1.17 11.61 -17.35
C GLY A 54 0.06 11.08 -18.06
N ARG A 55 0.96 10.42 -17.31
CA ARG A 55 2.19 9.85 -17.89
C ARG A 55 2.04 8.40 -18.36
N ALA A 56 0.87 7.81 -18.18
CA ALA A 56 0.69 6.38 -18.46
C ALA A 56 0.93 6.05 -19.93
N VAL A 57 1.52 4.88 -20.14
CA VAL A 57 1.67 4.26 -21.46
C VAL A 57 0.64 3.13 -21.58
N ASP A 58 0.52 2.53 -22.75
CA ASP A 58 -0.41 1.42 -22.96
C ASP A 58 -0.12 0.29 -21.97
N GLY A 59 -1.16 -0.18 -21.32
CA GLY A 59 -1.05 -1.24 -20.32
C GLY A 59 -1.86 -0.94 -19.08
N PRO A 60 -1.88 -1.88 -18.12
CA PRO A 60 -2.64 -1.69 -16.90
C PRO A 60 -2.05 -0.58 -16.02
N ILE A 61 -2.92 0.00 -15.18
CA ILE A 61 -2.58 1.06 -14.23
C ILE A 61 -2.83 0.53 -12.83
N VAL A 62 -1.93 0.88 -11.90
CA VAL A 62 -2.09 0.53 -10.48
C VAL A 62 -1.78 1.75 -9.63
N PHE A 63 -2.73 2.13 -8.79
CA PHE A 63 -2.53 3.14 -7.75
C PHE A 63 -2.56 2.49 -6.39
N LEU A 64 -1.68 2.93 -5.49
CA LEU A 64 -1.75 2.58 -4.07
C LEU A 64 -1.92 3.88 -3.28
N ASP A 65 -3.02 3.96 -2.55
CA ASP A 65 -3.24 5.00 -1.55
C ASP A 65 -2.92 4.38 -0.19
N ALA A 66 -1.84 4.86 0.43
CA ALA A 66 -1.37 4.34 1.70
C ALA A 66 -1.71 5.33 2.83
N GLU A 67 -2.74 4.98 3.59
CA GLU A 67 -3.16 5.77 4.76
C GLU A 67 -2.43 5.24 5.97
N ILE A 68 -1.52 6.03 6.53
CA ILE A 68 -0.59 5.55 7.57
C ILE A 68 -0.53 6.55 8.74
N ARG A 69 0.00 6.08 9.87
CA ARG A 69 0.34 6.97 10.99
C ARG A 69 1.52 7.83 10.59
N ARG A 70 1.50 9.07 11.03
CA ARG A 70 2.65 9.97 10.84
C ARG A 70 3.81 9.58 11.76
N GLY A 71 5.00 10.07 11.44
CA GLY A 71 6.18 9.94 12.27
C GLY A 71 7.36 9.23 11.61
N ARG A 72 7.11 8.42 10.58
CA ARG A 72 8.20 7.71 9.91
C ARG A 72 8.99 8.63 8.99
N PRO A 73 10.33 8.46 8.93
CA PRO A 73 11.14 9.26 8.02
C PRO A 73 10.89 8.89 6.56
N PHE A 74 11.21 9.80 5.68
CA PHE A 74 10.98 9.65 4.23
C PHE A 74 11.61 8.37 3.68
N GLU A 75 12.80 8.00 4.12
CA GLU A 75 13.51 6.84 3.58
C GLU A 75 12.73 5.54 3.74
N ARG A 76 12.00 5.39 4.84
CA ARG A 76 11.17 4.20 5.07
C ARG A 76 9.98 4.17 4.12
N LYS A 77 9.32 5.30 3.96
CA LYS A 77 8.19 5.43 3.04
C LYS A 77 8.65 5.16 1.61
N ARG A 78 9.78 5.72 1.24
CA ARG A 78 10.34 5.54 -0.09
C ARG A 78 10.68 4.08 -0.37
N ALA A 79 11.34 3.39 0.57
CA ALA A 79 11.69 1.98 0.41
C ALA A 79 10.44 1.13 0.22
N PHE A 80 9.42 1.33 1.05
CA PHE A 80 8.17 0.60 0.92
C PHE A 80 7.52 0.86 -0.45
N ALA A 81 7.44 2.12 -0.88
CA ALA A 81 6.81 2.47 -2.15
C ALA A 81 7.55 1.84 -3.33
N LEU A 82 8.87 1.93 -3.36
CA LEU A 82 9.67 1.40 -4.47
C LEU A 82 9.58 -0.13 -4.55
N GLU A 83 9.65 -0.81 -3.41
CA GLU A 83 9.58 -2.27 -3.39
C GLU A 83 8.18 -2.77 -3.77
N THR A 84 7.14 -2.05 -3.32
CA THR A 84 5.77 -2.41 -3.68
C THR A 84 5.54 -2.23 -5.18
N MET A 85 5.99 -1.11 -5.76
CA MET A 85 5.85 -0.89 -7.19
C MET A 85 6.66 -1.89 -8.00
N ALA A 86 7.87 -2.23 -7.55
CA ALA A 86 8.69 -3.24 -8.22
C ALA A 86 7.97 -4.60 -8.25
N TYR A 87 7.41 -5.00 -7.10
CA TYR A 87 6.65 -6.26 -7.02
C TYR A 87 5.46 -6.26 -7.98
N VAL A 88 4.67 -5.19 -7.97
CA VAL A 88 3.47 -5.07 -8.80
C VAL A 88 3.85 -5.09 -10.29
N CYS A 89 4.84 -4.30 -10.68
CA CYS A 89 5.25 -4.20 -12.08
C CYS A 89 5.80 -5.52 -12.60
N GLU A 90 6.61 -6.21 -11.81
CA GLU A 90 7.18 -7.50 -12.21
C GLU A 90 6.15 -8.62 -12.22
N THR A 91 5.30 -8.68 -11.19
CA THR A 91 4.35 -9.77 -11.02
C THR A 91 3.20 -9.70 -12.01
N PHE A 92 2.70 -8.51 -12.28
CA PHE A 92 1.49 -8.30 -13.07
C PHE A 92 1.77 -7.66 -14.44
N ASP A 93 3.02 -7.54 -14.81
CA ASP A 93 3.43 -6.94 -16.08
C ASP A 93 2.83 -5.54 -16.27
N VAL A 94 3.00 -4.70 -15.26
CA VAL A 94 2.56 -3.31 -15.28
C VAL A 94 3.74 -2.42 -15.68
N PRO A 95 3.57 -1.55 -16.68
CA PRO A 95 4.65 -0.59 -17.02
C PRO A 95 4.98 0.30 -15.81
N GLU A 96 6.26 0.56 -15.58
CA GLU A 96 6.67 1.40 -14.45
C GLU A 96 6.00 2.77 -14.47
N ALA A 97 5.78 3.34 -15.65
CA ALA A 97 5.12 4.64 -15.80
C ALA A 97 3.67 4.62 -15.30
N ASN A 98 3.07 3.45 -15.16
CA ASN A 98 1.66 3.28 -14.83
C ASN A 98 1.40 2.95 -13.36
N ALA A 99 2.45 2.94 -12.53
CA ALA A 99 2.30 2.65 -11.10
C ALA A 99 2.53 3.93 -10.29
N LYS A 100 1.70 4.14 -9.27
CA LYS A 100 1.79 5.33 -8.41
C LYS A 100 1.42 4.98 -6.98
N VAL A 101 2.20 5.54 -6.04
CA VAL A 101 1.93 5.43 -4.60
C VAL A 101 1.78 6.82 -4.03
N VAL A 102 0.76 7.03 -3.22
CA VAL A 102 0.55 8.26 -2.47
C VAL A 102 0.40 7.90 -1.00
N PHE A 103 1.06 8.65 -0.12
CA PHE A 103 0.90 8.49 1.32
C PHE A 103 0.02 9.61 1.85
N THR A 104 -0.94 9.24 2.70
CA THR A 104 -1.71 10.19 3.51
C THR A 104 -1.40 9.85 4.96
N GLU A 105 -0.87 10.81 5.69
CA GLU A 105 -0.45 10.60 7.07
C GLU A 105 -1.48 11.16 8.04
N HIS A 106 -1.71 10.42 9.12
CA HIS A 106 -2.70 10.76 10.14
C HIS A 106 -2.07 10.75 11.53
N PRO A 107 -2.58 11.58 12.46
CA PRO A 107 -2.28 11.37 13.88
C PRO A 107 -2.65 9.94 14.26
N GLY A 108 -1.80 9.28 15.07
CA GLY A 108 -2.06 7.89 15.45
C GLY A 108 -3.43 7.68 16.07
N GLU A 109 -3.91 8.63 16.85
CA GLU A 109 -5.22 8.55 17.50
C GLU A 109 -6.41 8.56 16.53
N HIS A 110 -6.19 8.90 15.25
CA HIS A 110 -7.23 8.85 14.22
C HIS A 110 -7.34 7.47 13.56
N MET A 111 -6.48 6.53 13.95
CA MET A 111 -6.45 5.18 13.38
C MET A 111 -6.71 4.19 14.50
N MET A 112 -7.83 3.49 14.45
CA MET A 112 -8.25 2.66 15.58
C MET A 112 -9.00 1.41 15.15
N GLY A 113 -8.87 0.38 15.97
CA GLY A 113 -9.73 -0.78 15.93
C GLY A 113 -10.70 -0.75 17.10
N VAL A 114 -11.53 -1.76 17.22
CA VAL A 114 -12.54 -1.82 18.29
C VAL A 114 -11.91 -1.86 19.68
N ASP A 115 -10.71 -2.42 19.77
CA ASP A 115 -10.03 -2.71 21.04
C ASP A 115 -8.75 -1.89 21.24
N ARG A 116 -8.42 -0.98 20.34
CA ARG A 116 -7.23 -0.15 20.49
C ARG A 116 -7.26 1.10 19.62
N VAL A 117 -6.51 2.08 20.07
CA VAL A 117 -6.26 3.32 19.34
C VAL A 117 -4.76 3.35 19.01
N GLY A 118 -4.41 3.73 17.80
CA GLY A 118 -3.02 3.90 17.41
C GLY A 118 -2.35 5.05 18.14
N GLY A 119 -1.03 4.97 18.30
CA GLY A 119 -0.20 6.07 18.79
C GLY A 119 0.72 6.56 17.70
N GLU A 120 1.52 7.57 18.01
CA GLU A 120 2.54 8.02 17.09
C GLU A 120 3.61 6.93 16.94
N TRP A 121 4.15 6.78 15.74
CA TRP A 121 5.25 5.85 15.52
C TRP A 121 6.53 6.40 16.16
N ASP A 122 7.24 5.58 16.93
CA ASP A 122 8.43 6.01 17.67
C ASP A 122 9.68 5.15 17.41
N GLY A 123 9.60 4.17 16.53
CA GLY A 123 10.74 3.31 16.21
C GLY A 123 10.84 2.05 17.07
N ASP A 124 10.11 1.99 18.19
CA ASP A 124 10.09 0.83 19.10
C ASP A 124 8.78 0.08 19.03
N GLU A 125 8.19 0.03 17.84
CA GLU A 125 6.88 -0.51 17.63
C GLU A 125 6.80 -1.99 17.98
N GLN A 126 5.85 -2.34 18.84
CA GLN A 126 5.59 -3.74 19.21
C GLN A 126 4.30 -4.28 18.59
N GLY A 127 3.57 -3.47 17.90
CA GLY A 127 2.34 -3.86 17.23
C GLY A 127 1.46 -2.67 16.96
N GLU A 128 0.71 -2.78 15.91
CA GLU A 128 -0.27 -1.77 15.53
C GLU A 128 -1.65 -2.33 15.64
#